data_457dce2e6f6d8ee31a7c78cc47d42264
#
_entry.id   457dce2e6f6d8ee31a7c78cc47d42264
#
_cell.length_a   1.000
_cell.length_b   1.000
_cell.length_c   1.000
_cell.angle_alpha   90.00
_cell.angle_beta   90.00
_cell.angle_gamma   90.00
#
_symmetry.space_group_name_H-M   'P 1'
#
loop_
_entity.id
_entity.type
_entity.pdbx_description
1 polymer ?
#
loop_
_entity_poly.entity_id
_entity_poly.type
_entity_poly.pdbx_seq_one_letter_code
_entity_poly.pdbx_strand_id
1 'polypeptide(L)'
;ISSGAAFGGVLMLFLVPGNAFGWLLPAGSLGAAVTLLIIMIAAGRGGFSPHRMLLAGMALSTAFTMLLMMLQASGDPRMAQVLTWISGSTYNATDAQVWRTGIVMVILLAITPLCRRWLTILPLGGDTARAVGMALTPTRIALLLLAACLTATATMTIGPLLSLIHISEPTRLR
;
A
#
# COMPACT_ATOMS: atom_id res chain seq x y z
N ILE A 1 2.29 2.88 2.29
CA ILE A 1 1.41 2.66 1.12
C ILE A 1 0.12 1.99 1.59
N SER A 2 0.16 0.88 2.35
CA SER A 2 -1.05 0.21 2.85
C SER A 2 -1.91 1.11 3.73
N SER A 3 -1.31 1.91 4.61
CA SER A 3 -2.03 2.90 5.44
C SER A 3 -2.73 3.98 4.61
N GLY A 4 -2.12 4.41 3.51
CA GLY A 4 -2.75 5.34 2.57
C GLY A 4 -3.88 4.70 1.79
N ALA A 5 -3.75 3.43 1.39
CA ALA A 5 -4.84 2.68 0.78
C ALA A 5 -6.01 2.51 1.76
N ALA A 6 -5.72 2.17 3.03
CA ALA A 6 -6.71 2.06 4.08
C ALA A 6 -7.44 3.40 4.32
N PHE A 7 -6.68 4.49 4.44
CA PHE A 7 -7.25 5.83 4.62
C PHE A 7 -8.14 6.24 3.44
N GLY A 8 -7.69 6.00 2.19
CA GLY A 8 -8.49 6.27 0.99
C GLY A 8 -9.79 5.48 0.96
N GLY A 9 -9.76 4.19 1.33
CA GLY A 9 -10.95 3.35 1.44
C GLY A 9 -11.92 3.86 2.51
N VAL A 10 -11.41 4.18 3.70
CA VAL A 10 -12.24 4.72 4.80
C VAL A 10 -12.83 6.08 4.45
N LEU A 11 -12.05 6.97 3.85
CA LEU A 11 -12.54 8.27 3.42
C LEU A 11 -13.72 8.14 2.46
N MET A 12 -13.66 7.17 1.54
CA MET A 12 -14.75 6.94 0.60
C MET A 12 -16.02 6.40 1.27
N LEU A 13 -15.88 5.58 2.32
CA LEU A 13 -17.01 5.12 3.13
C LEU A 13 -17.77 6.28 3.79
N PHE A 14 -17.07 7.38 4.10
CA PHE A 14 -17.69 8.59 4.65
C PHE A 14 -18.31 9.48 3.58
N LEU A 15 -17.67 9.59 2.40
CA LEU A 15 -18.10 10.48 1.33
C LEU A 15 -19.29 9.95 0.54
N VAL A 16 -19.43 8.62 0.40
CA VAL A 16 -20.50 7.98 -0.39
C VAL A 16 -21.43 7.18 0.52
N PRO A 17 -22.56 7.76 0.94
CA PRO A 17 -23.59 7.02 1.67
C PRO A 17 -24.29 6.03 0.73
N GLY A 18 -24.32 4.74 1.09
CA GLY A 18 -25.02 3.69 0.36
C GLY A 18 -24.13 2.54 -0.08
N ASN A 19 -23.73 2.46 -1.34
CA ASN A 19 -23.01 1.31 -1.89
C ASN A 19 -21.48 1.51 -1.88
N ALA A 20 -20.93 1.92 -0.72
CA ALA A 20 -19.54 2.29 -0.54
C ALA A 20 -18.54 1.14 -0.79
N PHE A 21 -18.97 -0.12 -0.57
CA PHE A 21 -18.10 -1.29 -0.79
C PHE A 21 -17.68 -1.50 -2.24
N GLY A 22 -18.53 -1.13 -3.21
CA GLY A 22 -18.20 -1.21 -4.63
C GLY A 22 -17.08 -0.24 -5.05
N TRP A 23 -16.94 0.87 -4.32
CA TRP A 23 -15.95 1.92 -4.56
C TRP A 23 -14.68 1.78 -3.71
N LEU A 24 -14.63 0.79 -2.83
CA LEU A 24 -13.49 0.58 -1.93
C LEU A 24 -12.19 0.32 -2.70
N LEU A 25 -12.24 -0.51 -3.75
CA LEU A 25 -11.09 -0.84 -4.60
C LEU A 25 -10.51 0.42 -5.30
N PRO A 26 -11.31 1.19 -6.08
CA PRO A 26 -10.78 2.39 -6.72
C PRO A 26 -10.34 3.46 -5.71
N ALA A 27 -11.05 3.63 -4.60
CA ALA A 27 -10.69 4.61 -3.57
C ALA A 27 -9.39 4.25 -2.84
N GLY A 28 -9.22 2.98 -2.48
CA GLY A 28 -7.98 2.50 -1.87
C GLY A 28 -6.79 2.56 -2.83
N SER A 29 -6.99 2.25 -4.12
CA SER A 29 -5.93 2.39 -5.12
C SER A 29 -5.53 3.86 -5.32
N LEU A 30 -6.48 4.79 -5.31
CA LEU A 30 -6.21 6.23 -5.31
C LEU A 30 -5.45 6.67 -4.05
N GLY A 31 -5.86 6.21 -2.86
CA GLY A 31 -5.14 6.47 -1.61
C GLY A 31 -3.70 5.97 -1.64
N ALA A 32 -3.47 4.77 -2.17
CA ALA A 32 -2.12 4.24 -2.37
C ALA A 32 -1.31 5.07 -3.37
N ALA A 33 -1.91 5.47 -4.50
CA ALA A 33 -1.26 6.27 -5.53
C ALA A 33 -0.88 7.66 -5.00
N VAL A 34 -1.78 8.34 -4.29
CA VAL A 34 -1.51 9.63 -3.64
C VAL A 34 -0.38 9.51 -2.63
N THR A 35 -0.41 8.46 -1.79
CA THR A 35 0.66 8.18 -0.83
C THR A 35 2.01 8.01 -1.52
N LEU A 36 2.05 7.21 -2.58
CA LEU A 36 3.26 7.00 -3.37
C LEU A 36 3.75 8.32 -3.98
N LEU A 37 2.84 9.12 -4.54
CA LEU A 37 3.17 10.42 -5.12
C LEU A 37 3.79 11.35 -4.08
N ILE A 38 3.21 11.45 -2.89
CA ILE A 38 3.75 12.26 -1.79
C ILE A 38 5.17 11.77 -1.40
N ILE A 39 5.36 10.46 -1.24
CA ILE A 39 6.67 9.88 -0.94
C ILE A 39 7.67 10.21 -2.04
N MET A 40 7.27 10.11 -3.31
CA MET A 40 8.14 10.42 -4.44
C MET A 40 8.53 11.90 -4.49
N ILE A 41 7.59 12.80 -4.25
CA ILE A 41 7.86 14.25 -4.19
C ILE A 41 8.80 14.57 -3.02
N ALA A 42 8.54 14.02 -1.85
CA ALA A 42 9.35 14.24 -0.65
C ALA A 42 10.78 13.68 -0.81
N ALA A 43 10.93 12.51 -1.43
CA ALA A 43 12.22 11.87 -1.64
C ALA A 43 12.97 12.40 -2.88
N GLY A 44 12.23 12.90 -3.89
CA GLY A 44 12.80 13.31 -5.18
C GLY A 44 13.64 14.58 -5.13
N ARG A 45 13.36 15.49 -4.18
CA ARG A 45 14.08 16.75 -4.02
C ARG A 45 15.58 16.65 -3.65
N GLY A 46 16.09 15.45 -3.35
CA GLY A 46 17.50 15.24 -2.96
C GLY A 46 18.13 13.96 -3.52
N GLY A 47 17.62 13.49 -4.69
CA GLY A 47 18.08 12.24 -5.30
C GLY A 47 17.56 11.02 -4.54
N PHE A 48 16.54 10.36 -5.03
CA PHE A 48 15.85 9.15 -4.53
C PHE A 48 16.69 8.26 -3.59
N SER A 49 17.07 8.75 -2.40
CA SER A 49 17.80 7.94 -1.43
C SER A 49 16.85 7.01 -0.70
N PRO A 50 17.17 5.72 -0.56
CA PRO A 50 16.33 4.74 0.12
C PRO A 50 15.96 5.15 1.55
N HIS A 51 16.89 5.79 2.24
CA HIS A 51 16.71 6.26 3.62
C HIS A 51 15.63 7.36 3.73
N ARG A 52 15.66 8.35 2.83
CA ARG A 52 14.63 9.40 2.79
C ARG A 52 13.25 8.86 2.45
N MET A 53 13.19 7.88 1.54
CA MET A 53 11.92 7.21 1.19
C MET A 53 11.34 6.45 2.38
N LEU A 54 12.20 5.77 3.15
CA LEU A 54 11.81 5.07 4.37
C LEU A 54 11.24 6.04 5.42
N LEU A 55 11.97 7.12 5.70
CA LEU A 55 11.53 8.13 6.68
C LEU A 55 10.23 8.82 6.26
N ALA A 56 10.12 9.23 4.98
CA ALA A 56 8.88 9.82 4.48
C ALA A 56 7.70 8.83 4.53
N GLY A 57 7.95 7.56 4.22
CA GLY A 57 6.95 6.50 4.31
C GLY A 57 6.47 6.24 5.75
N MET A 58 7.38 6.22 6.72
CA MET A 58 7.04 6.08 8.14
C MET A 58 6.25 7.28 8.65
N ALA A 59 6.72 8.49 8.38
CA ALA A 59 6.02 9.71 8.79
C ALA A 59 4.60 9.79 8.21
N LEU A 60 4.44 9.45 6.94
CA LEU A 60 3.14 9.46 6.29
C LEU A 60 2.22 8.33 6.80
N SER A 61 2.79 7.18 7.10
CA SER A 61 2.05 6.04 7.69
C SER A 61 1.51 6.41 9.07
N THR A 62 2.32 7.00 9.95
CA THR A 62 1.86 7.47 11.26
C THR A 62 0.81 8.57 11.15
N ALA A 63 0.96 9.53 10.23
CA ALA A 63 -0.03 10.56 9.99
C ALA A 63 -1.40 9.96 9.57
N PHE A 64 -1.42 9.02 8.62
CA PHE A 64 -2.67 8.35 8.24
C PHE A 64 -3.28 7.52 9.36
N THR A 65 -2.45 6.85 10.18
CA THR A 65 -2.93 6.10 11.34
C THR A 65 -3.59 7.04 12.36
N MET A 66 -2.99 8.20 12.64
CA MET A 66 -3.59 9.21 13.52
C MET A 66 -4.92 9.74 12.98
N LEU A 67 -5.00 10.04 11.69
CA LEU A 67 -6.24 10.47 11.05
C LEU A 67 -7.33 9.39 11.14
N LEU A 68 -6.99 8.12 10.93
CA LEU A 68 -7.92 7.01 11.11
C LEU A 68 -8.41 6.90 12.57
N MET A 69 -7.52 7.07 13.56
CA MET A 69 -7.90 7.08 14.97
C MET A 69 -8.83 8.24 15.30
N MET A 70 -8.61 9.44 14.75
CA MET A 70 -9.51 10.58 14.91
C MET A 70 -10.90 10.31 14.32
N LEU A 71 -10.96 9.69 13.14
CA LEU A 71 -12.21 9.28 12.53
C LEU A 71 -12.94 8.22 13.38
N GLN A 72 -12.20 7.27 13.97
CA GLN A 72 -12.77 6.27 14.88
C GLN A 72 -13.35 6.89 16.15
N ALA A 73 -12.72 7.94 16.67
CA ALA A 73 -13.19 8.66 17.85
C ALA A 73 -14.45 9.51 17.60
N SER A 74 -14.86 9.71 16.35
CA SER A 74 -16.05 10.52 15.98
C SER A 74 -17.38 9.88 16.39
N GLY A 75 -17.39 8.59 16.75
CA GLY A 75 -18.61 7.89 17.18
C GLY A 75 -19.62 7.57 16.07
N ASP A 76 -19.24 7.69 14.80
CA ASP A 76 -20.10 7.39 13.67
C ASP A 76 -20.43 5.89 13.61
N PRO A 77 -21.71 5.48 13.48
CA PRO A 77 -22.12 4.07 13.38
C PRO A 77 -21.43 3.29 12.25
N ARG A 78 -20.99 3.98 11.19
CA ARG A 78 -20.27 3.39 10.06
C ARG A 78 -18.89 2.87 10.48
N MET A 79 -18.37 3.34 11.62
CA MET A 79 -17.08 2.89 12.14
C MET A 79 -17.04 1.41 12.50
N ALA A 80 -18.15 0.80 12.88
CA ALA A 80 -18.22 -0.64 13.10
C ALA A 80 -17.84 -1.43 11.83
N GLN A 81 -18.32 -0.99 10.66
CA GLN A 81 -18.00 -1.60 9.37
C GLN A 81 -16.53 -1.38 9.00
N VAL A 82 -16.03 -0.17 9.23
CA VAL A 82 -14.63 0.17 9.02
C VAL A 82 -13.70 -0.68 9.88
N LEU A 83 -14.02 -0.84 11.16
CA LEU A 83 -13.25 -1.66 12.09
C LEU A 83 -13.26 -3.13 11.66
N THR A 84 -14.38 -3.67 11.23
CA THR A 84 -14.49 -5.04 10.70
C THR A 84 -13.62 -5.21 9.45
N TRP A 85 -13.60 -4.22 8.56
CA TRP A 85 -12.77 -4.27 7.37
C TRP A 85 -11.28 -4.09 7.69
N ILE A 86 -10.92 -3.15 8.58
CA ILE A 86 -9.54 -2.96 9.05
C ILE A 86 -9.01 -4.20 9.78
N SER A 87 -9.86 -4.92 10.53
CA SER A 87 -9.46 -6.17 11.21
C SER A 87 -9.15 -7.32 10.25
N GLY A 88 -9.31 -7.13 8.93
CA GLY A 88 -8.94 -8.13 7.95
C GLY A 88 -10.01 -9.23 7.76
N SER A 89 -11.28 -8.89 7.95
CA SER A 89 -12.39 -9.82 7.73
C SER A 89 -12.66 -9.99 6.23
N THR A 90 -12.48 -11.20 5.74
CA THR A 90 -12.89 -11.63 4.40
C THR A 90 -14.37 -12.00 4.31
N TYR A 91 -15.11 -11.91 5.42
CA TYR A 91 -16.50 -12.34 5.52
C TYR A 91 -17.46 -11.63 4.55
N ASN A 92 -17.17 -10.38 4.22
CA ASN A 92 -17.97 -9.55 3.30
C ASN A 92 -17.43 -9.53 1.86
N ALA A 93 -16.41 -10.35 1.54
CA ALA A 93 -15.86 -10.40 0.21
C ALA A 93 -16.85 -11.10 -0.75
N THR A 94 -17.30 -10.37 -1.76
CA THR A 94 -18.16 -10.95 -2.80
C THR A 94 -17.31 -11.74 -3.79
N ASP A 95 -17.81 -12.88 -4.29
CA ASP A 95 -17.10 -13.72 -5.27
C ASP A 95 -16.58 -12.92 -6.48
N ALA A 96 -17.37 -11.98 -6.99
CA ALA A 96 -16.97 -11.10 -8.08
C ALA A 96 -15.78 -10.19 -7.71
N GLN A 97 -15.66 -9.77 -6.46
CA GLN A 97 -14.54 -8.96 -5.98
C GLN A 97 -13.28 -9.81 -5.87
N VAL A 98 -13.40 -11.02 -5.32
CA VAL A 98 -12.28 -11.98 -5.20
C VAL A 98 -11.71 -12.32 -6.58
N TRP A 99 -12.57 -12.59 -7.57
CA TRP A 99 -12.13 -12.86 -8.93
C TRP A 99 -11.41 -11.67 -9.58
N ARG A 100 -11.96 -10.47 -9.46
CA ARG A 100 -11.33 -9.25 -10.03
C ARG A 100 -9.98 -8.98 -9.41
N THR A 101 -9.87 -9.02 -8.08
CA THR A 101 -8.59 -8.79 -7.38
C THR A 101 -7.61 -9.92 -7.62
N GLY A 102 -8.08 -11.16 -7.70
CA GLY A 102 -7.26 -12.33 -8.02
C GLY A 102 -6.61 -12.21 -9.41
N ILE A 103 -7.40 -11.84 -10.43
CA ILE A 103 -6.87 -11.61 -11.79
C ILE A 103 -5.81 -10.50 -11.78
N VAL A 104 -6.09 -9.36 -11.16
CA VAL A 104 -5.13 -8.24 -11.07
C VAL A 104 -3.85 -8.69 -10.35
N MET A 105 -3.97 -9.44 -9.26
CA MET A 105 -2.83 -9.96 -8.51
C MET A 105 -1.97 -10.91 -9.36
N VAL A 106 -2.60 -11.82 -10.10
CA VAL A 106 -1.89 -12.75 -11.00
C VAL A 106 -1.15 -12.01 -12.11
N ILE A 107 -1.77 -10.99 -12.71
CA ILE A 107 -1.14 -10.16 -13.74
C ILE A 107 0.08 -9.42 -13.15
N LEU A 108 -0.06 -8.79 -11.99
CA LEU A 108 1.05 -8.08 -11.34
C LEU A 108 2.20 -9.03 -10.94
N LEU A 109 1.87 -10.22 -10.46
CA LEU A 109 2.86 -11.25 -10.17
C LEU A 109 3.56 -11.75 -11.42
N ALA A 110 2.84 -11.89 -12.54
CA ALA A 110 3.42 -12.27 -13.85
C ALA A 110 4.38 -11.20 -14.41
N ILE A 111 4.16 -9.92 -14.06
CA ILE A 111 5.05 -8.82 -14.44
C ILE A 111 6.34 -8.81 -13.59
N THR A 112 6.29 -9.30 -12.35
CA THR A 112 7.43 -9.28 -11.42
C THR A 112 8.70 -9.95 -11.96
N PRO A 113 8.65 -11.11 -12.63
CA PRO A 113 9.83 -11.74 -13.23
C PRO A 113 10.52 -10.89 -14.31
N LEU A 114 9.75 -10.03 -15.02
CA LEU A 114 10.33 -9.12 -16.01
C LEU A 114 11.24 -8.07 -15.35
N CYS A 115 10.95 -7.73 -14.09
CA CYS A 115 11.74 -6.79 -13.30
C CYS A 115 12.95 -7.44 -12.60
N ARG A 116 13.17 -8.76 -12.76
CA ARG A 116 14.24 -9.53 -12.09
C ARG A 116 15.62 -8.89 -12.27
N ARG A 117 15.95 -8.45 -13.48
CA ARG A 117 17.23 -7.79 -13.78
C ARG A 117 17.42 -6.54 -12.93
N TRP A 118 16.39 -5.73 -12.79
CA TRP A 118 16.43 -4.49 -12.00
C TRP A 118 16.55 -4.77 -10.51
N LEU A 119 15.84 -5.80 -10.02
CA LEU A 119 15.91 -6.23 -8.63
C LEU A 119 17.28 -6.80 -8.23
N THR A 120 17.99 -7.43 -9.18
CA THR A 120 19.32 -7.99 -8.93
C THR A 120 20.41 -6.92 -8.96
N ILE A 121 20.32 -5.92 -9.87
CA ILE A 121 21.37 -4.93 -10.08
C ILE A 121 21.25 -3.75 -9.10
N LEU A 122 20.02 -3.34 -8.76
CA LEU A 122 19.80 -2.16 -7.93
C LEU A 122 20.42 -2.22 -6.52
N PRO A 123 20.45 -3.38 -5.81
CA PRO A 123 21.10 -3.52 -4.51
C PRO A 123 22.63 -3.40 -4.53
N LEU A 124 23.25 -3.61 -5.69
CA LEU A 124 24.71 -3.49 -5.86
C LEU A 124 25.22 -2.05 -5.79
N GLY A 125 24.33 -1.07 -5.69
CA GLY A 125 24.64 0.35 -5.59
C GLY A 125 24.35 1.13 -6.87
N GLY A 126 24.10 2.43 -6.68
CA GLY A 126 23.73 3.33 -7.78
C GLY A 126 24.81 3.49 -8.84
N ASP A 127 26.08 3.49 -8.42
CA ASP A 127 27.21 3.69 -9.35
C ASP A 127 27.44 2.44 -10.19
N THR A 128 27.34 1.25 -9.61
CA THR A 128 27.41 -0.02 -10.34
C THR A 128 26.25 -0.14 -11.34
N ALA A 129 25.03 0.24 -10.94
CA ALA A 129 23.88 0.20 -11.82
C ALA A 129 24.01 1.18 -13.00
N ARG A 130 24.58 2.37 -12.78
CA ARG A 130 24.91 3.33 -13.86
C ARG A 130 25.97 2.81 -14.80
N ALA A 131 27.03 2.17 -14.27
CA ALA A 131 28.11 1.59 -15.08
C ALA A 131 27.59 0.50 -16.05
N VAL A 132 26.55 -0.21 -15.67
CA VAL A 132 25.86 -1.20 -16.52
C VAL A 132 24.79 -0.56 -17.45
N GLY A 133 24.73 0.78 -17.49
CA GLY A 133 23.81 1.52 -18.36
C GLY A 133 22.35 1.57 -17.86
N MET A 134 22.10 1.31 -16.58
CA MET A 134 20.75 1.37 -16.03
C MET A 134 20.33 2.80 -15.71
N ALA A 135 19.16 3.21 -16.21
CA ALA A 135 18.54 4.47 -15.84
C ALA A 135 17.90 4.34 -14.44
N LEU A 136 18.61 4.79 -13.39
CA LEU A 136 18.22 4.56 -11.98
C LEU A 136 16.85 5.11 -11.63
N THR A 137 16.55 6.35 -12.04
CA THR A 137 15.29 7.03 -11.67
C THR A 137 14.05 6.30 -12.22
N PRO A 138 13.93 6.05 -13.52
CA PRO A 138 12.75 5.35 -14.05
C PRO A 138 12.64 3.92 -13.53
N THR A 139 13.76 3.23 -13.33
CA THR A 139 13.76 1.87 -12.78
C THR A 139 13.22 1.85 -11.35
N ARG A 140 13.66 2.77 -10.50
CA ARG A 140 13.17 2.90 -9.12
C ARG A 140 11.68 3.24 -9.09
N ILE A 141 11.24 4.16 -9.94
CA ILE A 141 9.83 4.54 -10.07
C ILE A 141 8.99 3.33 -10.48
N ALA A 142 9.41 2.59 -11.50
CA ALA A 142 8.67 1.41 -11.98
C ALA A 142 8.55 0.32 -10.90
N LEU A 143 9.64 0.03 -10.17
CA LEU A 143 9.62 -0.94 -9.08
C LEU A 143 8.73 -0.49 -7.90
N LEU A 144 8.75 0.81 -7.58
CA LEU A 144 7.90 1.37 -6.53
C LEU A 144 6.42 1.34 -6.92
N LEU A 145 6.10 1.65 -8.19
CA LEU A 145 4.74 1.53 -8.71
C LEU A 145 4.26 0.09 -8.66
N LEU A 146 5.08 -0.86 -9.09
CA LEU A 146 4.74 -2.28 -9.03
C LEU A 146 4.49 -2.74 -7.59
N ALA A 147 5.38 -2.39 -6.66
CA ALA A 147 5.23 -2.70 -5.25
C ALA A 147 3.98 -2.04 -4.64
N ALA A 148 3.68 -0.78 -5.02
CA ALA A 148 2.49 -0.07 -4.57
C ALA A 148 1.20 -0.72 -5.07
N CYS A 149 1.16 -1.12 -6.35
CA CYS A 149 0.01 -1.83 -6.92
C CYS A 149 -0.22 -3.19 -6.25
N LEU A 150 0.84 -3.97 -6.03
CA LEU A 150 0.76 -5.24 -5.31
C LEU A 150 0.24 -5.05 -3.88
N THR A 151 0.81 -4.08 -3.15
CA THR A 151 0.41 -3.79 -1.78
C THR A 151 -1.04 -3.29 -1.72
N ALA A 152 -1.44 -2.38 -2.61
CA ALA A 152 -2.80 -1.86 -2.66
C ALA A 152 -3.81 -2.98 -2.95
N THR A 153 -3.53 -3.84 -3.93
CA THR A 153 -4.39 -4.98 -4.27
C THR A 153 -4.51 -5.94 -3.09
N ALA A 154 -3.42 -6.28 -2.42
CA ALA A 154 -3.43 -7.14 -1.24
C ALA A 154 -4.22 -6.52 -0.09
N THR A 155 -3.99 -5.23 0.20
CA THR A 155 -4.69 -4.50 1.28
C THR A 155 -6.20 -4.43 1.03
N MET A 156 -6.62 -4.24 -0.22
CA MET A 156 -8.04 -4.17 -0.57
C MET A 156 -8.75 -5.52 -0.46
N THR A 157 -8.03 -6.63 -0.63
CA THR A 157 -8.60 -7.98 -0.58
C THR A 157 -8.73 -8.49 0.85
N ILE A 158 -7.70 -8.27 1.67
CA ILE A 158 -7.57 -8.92 2.99
C ILE A 158 -7.72 -7.91 4.14
N GLY A 159 -7.59 -6.61 3.84
CA GLY A 159 -7.51 -5.54 4.84
C GLY A 159 -6.07 -5.23 5.27
N PRO A 160 -5.86 -4.08 5.93
CA PRO A 160 -4.51 -3.58 6.25
C PRO A 160 -3.82 -4.27 7.43
N LEU A 161 -4.50 -5.11 8.21
CA LEU A 161 -4.00 -5.62 9.50
C LEU A 161 -3.20 -6.92 9.47
N LEU A 162 -3.09 -7.59 8.33
CA LEU A 162 -2.23 -8.79 8.26
C LEU A 162 -0.77 -8.53 8.64
N SER A 163 -0.35 -7.26 8.66
CA SER A 163 1.00 -6.84 9.06
C SER A 163 1.23 -6.83 10.58
N LEU A 164 0.17 -6.80 11.40
CA LEU A 164 0.32 -6.69 12.86
C LEU A 164 0.56 -8.03 13.56
N ILE A 165 0.17 -9.15 12.96
CA ILE A 165 0.35 -10.48 13.54
C ILE A 165 1.83 -10.87 13.59
N HIS A 166 2.66 -10.37 12.66
CA HIS A 166 4.10 -10.62 12.67
C HIS A 166 4.90 -9.79 13.67
N ILE A 167 4.33 -8.74 14.25
CA ILE A 167 5.01 -7.87 15.23
C ILE A 167 4.84 -8.39 16.67
N SER A 168 3.81 -9.19 16.94
CA SER A 168 3.49 -9.65 18.30
C SER A 168 4.16 -10.96 18.71
N GLU A 169 5.05 -11.52 17.91
CA GLU A 169 5.66 -12.82 18.20
C GLU A 169 7.21 -12.85 18.27
N PRO A 170 7.88 -11.93 19.01
CA PRO A 170 9.27 -12.14 19.36
C PRO A 170 9.50 -12.69 20.77
N THR A 171 8.47 -13.07 21.54
CA THR A 171 8.64 -13.35 22.98
C THR A 171 8.14 -14.70 23.47
N ARG A 172 7.98 -15.70 22.59
CA ARG A 172 7.75 -17.07 23.04
C ARG A 172 8.86 -18.03 22.62
N LEU A 173 10.08 -17.70 22.98
CA LEU A 173 11.18 -18.67 23.10
C LEU A 173 11.95 -18.38 24.38
N ARG A 174 11.38 -18.80 25.51
CA ARG A 174 12.11 -19.24 26.71
C ARG A 174 11.20 -20.16 27.51
#